data_4ae0670bc86ea76cca67981e33375e1e
#
_entry.id   4ae0670bc86ea76cca67981e33375e1e
#
_cell.length_a   1.000
_cell.length_b   1.000
_cell.length_c   1.000
_cell.angle_alpha   90.00
_cell.angle_beta   90.00
_cell.angle_gamma   90.00
#
_symmetry.space_group_name_H-M   'P 1'
#
loop_
_entity.id
_entity.type
_entity.pdbx_description
1 polymer ?
#
loop_
_entity_poly.entity_id
_entity_poly.type
_entity_poly.pdbx_seq_one_letter_code
_entity_poly.pdbx_strand_id
1 'polypeptide(L)'
;HNRQNAAAIANRELPCIVKENLSDEDAWIYVIETNVLQRSFSEMLPSEKAAVLALRYSKMICQGRRNDIVEELKRLENPDEIRENGTCGIECHKSKSRDVVGAEYDLKGRAVANYLRINELITPLKRRIDDAEFPIVVAVQLSYLTEQEQQMVDDVLSESEYKVNEGKVVLLREYTGKLTPERTEQILSGEFNRKPKKST
;
A
#
# COMPACT_ATOMS: atom_id res chain seq x y z
N HIS A 1 14.69 14.07 -9.11
CA HIS A 1 15.73 13.49 -10.00
C HIS A 1 15.46 13.77 -11.48
N ASN A 2 14.25 13.54 -12.04
CA ASN A 2 14.00 13.73 -13.47
C ASN A 2 14.20 15.18 -13.94
N ARG A 3 13.75 16.18 -13.16
CA ARG A 3 13.95 17.61 -13.49
C ARG A 3 15.43 18.02 -13.42
N GLN A 4 16.15 17.50 -12.45
CA GLN A 4 17.60 17.74 -12.29
C GLN A 4 18.37 17.14 -13.49
N ASN A 5 18.06 15.92 -13.86
CA ASN A 5 18.64 15.27 -15.02
C ASN A 5 18.31 16.02 -16.33
N ALA A 6 17.06 16.42 -16.50
CA ALA A 6 16.66 17.20 -17.66
C ALA A 6 17.36 18.57 -17.73
N ALA A 7 17.52 19.26 -16.60
CA ALA A 7 18.25 20.54 -16.54
C ALA A 7 19.74 20.35 -16.86
N ALA A 8 20.36 19.28 -16.35
CA ALA A 8 21.75 18.92 -16.68
C ALA A 8 21.95 18.63 -18.18
N ILE A 9 21.03 17.86 -18.79
CA ILE A 9 21.06 17.57 -20.24
C ILE A 9 20.86 18.85 -21.06
N ALA A 10 19.95 19.73 -20.63
CA ALA A 10 19.64 20.97 -21.30
C ALA A 10 20.66 22.09 -21.01
N ASN A 11 21.66 21.83 -20.16
CA ASN A 11 22.65 22.80 -19.68
C ASN A 11 21.98 24.10 -19.15
N ARG A 12 20.91 23.94 -18.35
CA ARG A 12 20.16 25.05 -17.74
C ARG A 12 20.28 25.01 -16.24
N GLU A 13 20.35 26.20 -15.62
CA GLU A 13 20.24 26.33 -14.17
C GLU A 13 18.84 25.93 -13.68
N LEU A 14 18.78 25.13 -12.64
CA LEU A 14 17.53 24.70 -12.01
C LEU A 14 17.33 25.55 -10.73
N PRO A 15 16.31 26.41 -10.68
CA PRO A 15 15.97 27.08 -9.43
C PRO A 15 15.50 26.03 -8.41
N CYS A 16 16.22 25.94 -7.30
CA CYS A 16 15.90 24.99 -6.22
C CYS A 16 15.91 25.72 -4.87
N ILE A 17 15.04 25.24 -3.98
CA ILE A 17 15.03 25.64 -2.56
C ILE A 17 15.67 24.48 -1.79
N VAL A 18 16.83 24.74 -1.18
CA VAL A 18 17.49 23.77 -0.32
C VAL A 18 16.90 23.88 1.09
N LYS A 19 16.40 22.78 1.61
CA LYS A 19 15.98 22.68 3.02
C LYS A 19 17.03 21.91 3.79
N GLU A 20 17.58 22.53 4.79
CA GLU A 20 18.57 21.94 5.70
C GLU A 20 17.86 21.38 6.94
N ASN A 21 18.50 20.42 7.61
CA ASN A 21 18.01 19.81 8.87
C ASN A 21 16.68 19.03 8.77
N LEU A 22 16.40 18.40 7.63
CA LEU A 22 15.32 17.43 7.50
C LEU A 22 15.82 16.04 7.89
N SER A 23 15.04 15.31 8.70
CA SER A 23 15.27 13.87 8.87
C SER A 23 14.97 13.15 7.54
N ASP A 24 15.54 11.95 7.34
CA ASP A 24 15.26 11.16 6.14
C ASP A 24 13.75 10.87 5.97
N GLU A 25 13.04 10.65 7.07
CA GLU A 25 11.60 10.47 7.09
C GLU A 25 10.85 11.72 6.63
N ASP A 26 11.22 12.91 7.15
CA ASP A 26 10.61 14.17 6.75
C ASP A 26 10.96 14.54 5.31
N ALA A 27 12.16 14.23 4.85
CA ALA A 27 12.57 14.42 3.46
C ALA A 27 11.73 13.58 2.51
N TRP A 28 11.48 12.30 2.83
CA TRP A 28 10.60 11.43 2.08
C TRP A 28 9.16 11.93 2.04
N ILE A 29 8.64 12.38 3.17
CA ILE A 29 7.32 12.98 3.29
C ILE A 29 7.21 14.20 2.37
N TYR A 30 8.22 15.07 2.41
CA TYR A 30 8.24 16.27 1.59
C TYR A 30 8.28 15.98 0.09
N VAL A 31 9.05 14.96 -0.32
CA VAL A 31 9.08 14.49 -1.71
C VAL A 31 7.69 13.99 -2.14
N ILE A 32 7.03 13.20 -1.31
CA ILE A 32 5.71 12.66 -1.62
C ILE A 32 4.67 13.78 -1.68
N GLU A 33 4.62 14.67 -0.69
CA GLU A 33 3.69 15.80 -0.65
C GLU A 33 3.87 16.74 -1.87
N THR A 34 5.10 17.03 -2.24
CA THR A 34 5.37 17.87 -3.42
C THR A 34 5.00 17.18 -4.74
N ASN A 35 5.17 15.88 -4.85
CA ASN A 35 4.73 15.11 -6.00
C ASN A 35 3.20 15.05 -6.10
N VAL A 36 2.51 14.86 -4.98
CA VAL A 36 1.04 14.89 -4.89
C VAL A 36 0.50 16.27 -5.31
N LEU A 37 1.16 17.36 -4.88
CA LEU A 37 0.78 18.71 -5.27
C LEU A 37 1.04 19.03 -6.76
N GLN A 38 1.99 18.35 -7.38
CA GLN A 38 2.37 18.58 -8.78
C GLN A 38 1.65 17.67 -9.76
N ARG A 39 1.21 16.49 -9.33
CA ARG A 39 0.41 15.54 -10.11
C ARG A 39 -0.89 15.27 -9.38
N SER A 40 -1.98 15.21 -10.11
CA SER A 40 -3.24 14.72 -9.55
C SER A 40 -3.04 13.30 -9.02
N PHE A 41 -3.56 12.99 -7.84
CA PHE A 41 -3.52 11.63 -7.28
C PHE A 41 -4.09 10.59 -8.27
N SER A 42 -5.05 10.98 -9.10
CA SER A 42 -5.62 10.13 -10.15
C SER A 42 -4.59 9.66 -11.19
N GLU A 43 -3.59 10.49 -11.49
CA GLU A 43 -2.56 10.22 -12.51
C GLU A 43 -1.36 9.43 -11.99
N MET A 44 -1.31 9.18 -10.67
CA MET A 44 -0.23 8.41 -10.06
C MET A 44 -0.35 6.93 -10.39
N LEU A 45 0.80 6.26 -10.44
CA LEU A 45 0.88 4.81 -10.54
C LEU A 45 0.31 4.11 -9.30
N PRO A 46 -0.19 2.89 -9.42
CA PRO A 46 -0.71 2.13 -8.28
C PRO A 46 0.26 2.01 -7.10
N SER A 47 1.55 1.78 -7.36
CA SER A 47 2.58 1.72 -6.33
C SER A 47 2.83 3.06 -5.64
N GLU A 48 2.81 4.17 -6.39
CA GLU A 48 2.93 5.53 -5.86
C GLU A 48 1.73 5.87 -4.96
N LYS A 49 0.49 5.55 -5.41
CA LYS A 49 -0.72 5.70 -4.61
C LYS A 49 -0.63 4.91 -3.30
N ALA A 50 -0.13 3.69 -3.36
CA ALA A 50 0.06 2.83 -2.19
C ALA A 50 1.02 3.46 -1.18
N ALA A 51 2.16 3.99 -1.63
CA ALA A 51 3.14 4.65 -0.77
C ALA A 51 2.59 5.92 -0.11
N VAL A 52 1.90 6.78 -0.89
CA VAL A 52 1.26 8.01 -0.38
C VAL A 52 0.24 7.69 0.71
N LEU A 53 -0.66 6.74 0.43
CA LEU A 53 -1.72 6.35 1.38
C LEU A 53 -1.15 5.67 2.62
N ALA A 54 -0.10 4.84 2.49
CA ALA A 54 0.56 4.20 3.63
C ALA A 54 1.18 5.24 4.57
N LEU A 55 1.87 6.24 4.00
CA LEU A 55 2.45 7.33 4.79
C LEU A 55 1.38 8.17 5.49
N ARG A 56 0.33 8.54 4.78
CA ARG A 56 -0.77 9.32 5.33
C ARG A 56 -1.49 8.59 6.47
N TYR A 57 -1.73 7.30 6.26
CA TYR A 57 -2.36 6.42 7.24
C TYR A 57 -1.49 6.23 8.50
N SER A 58 -0.17 6.05 8.34
CA SER A 58 0.76 5.92 9.47
C SER A 58 0.81 7.18 10.33
N LYS A 59 0.88 8.36 9.71
CA LYS A 59 0.83 9.65 10.41
C LYS A 59 -0.45 9.81 11.24
N MET A 60 -1.60 9.44 10.67
CA MET A 60 -2.88 9.54 11.35
C MET A 60 -2.96 8.61 12.57
N ILE A 61 -2.44 7.39 12.47
CA ILE A 61 -2.37 6.47 13.60
C ILE A 61 -1.45 7.01 14.70
N CYS A 62 -0.30 7.58 14.33
CA CYS A 62 0.62 8.18 15.30
C CYS A 62 0.00 9.39 16.02
N GLN A 63 -0.77 10.23 15.31
CA GLN A 63 -1.49 11.35 15.90
C GLN A 63 -2.60 10.87 16.83
N GLY A 64 -3.35 9.82 16.45
CA GLY A 64 -4.38 9.22 17.32
C GLY A 64 -3.79 8.71 18.63
N ARG A 65 -2.69 7.99 18.60
CA ARG A 65 -1.99 7.51 19.81
C ARG A 65 -1.52 8.64 20.70
N ARG A 66 -1.02 9.76 20.13
CA ARG A 66 -0.64 10.94 20.92
C ARG A 66 -1.83 11.58 21.61
N ASN A 67 -2.98 11.67 20.94
CA ASN A 67 -4.19 12.21 21.52
C ASN A 67 -4.71 11.33 22.66
N ASP A 68 -4.69 10.01 22.52
CA ASP A 68 -5.05 9.07 23.56
C ASP A 68 -4.16 9.23 24.81
N ILE A 69 -2.84 9.39 24.62
CA ILE A 69 -1.89 9.64 25.72
C ILE A 69 -2.15 11.00 26.37
N VAL A 70 -2.40 12.05 25.58
CA VAL A 70 -2.69 13.40 26.11
C VAL A 70 -4.00 13.41 26.88
N GLU A 71 -5.03 12.70 26.40
CA GLU A 71 -6.28 12.54 27.14
C GLU A 71 -6.09 11.76 28.45
N GLU A 72 -5.28 10.71 28.42
CA GLU A 72 -4.97 9.93 29.62
C GLU A 72 -4.15 10.74 30.63
N LEU A 73 -3.18 11.56 30.18
CA LEU A 73 -2.46 12.49 31.03
C LEU A 73 -3.37 13.54 31.66
N LYS A 74 -4.30 14.13 30.87
CA LYS A 74 -5.29 15.06 31.40
C LYS A 74 -6.21 14.45 32.43
N ARG A 75 -6.58 13.17 32.26
CA ARG A 75 -7.38 12.41 33.26
C ARG A 75 -6.60 12.20 34.55
N LEU A 76 -5.29 12.01 34.48
CA LEU A 76 -4.43 11.85 35.67
C LEU A 76 -4.19 13.19 36.39
N GLU A 77 -4.13 14.30 35.65
CA GLU A 77 -3.93 15.63 36.21
C GLU A 77 -5.19 16.21 36.88
N ASN A 78 -6.41 15.93 36.33
CA ASN A 78 -7.67 16.46 36.82
C ASN A 78 -8.74 15.35 37.00
N PRO A 79 -8.64 14.51 38.01
CA PRO A 79 -9.58 13.39 38.19
C PRO A 79 -11.02 13.82 38.54
N ASP A 80 -11.24 15.06 38.98
CA ASP A 80 -12.55 15.57 39.44
C ASP A 80 -13.38 16.22 38.33
N GLU A 81 -12.79 16.65 37.21
CA GLU A 81 -13.53 17.27 36.09
C GLU A 81 -14.41 16.29 35.29
N ILE A 82 -14.29 14.98 35.54
CA ILE A 82 -14.94 13.92 34.74
C ILE A 82 -16.34 13.57 35.31
N ARG A 83 -16.71 14.05 36.49
CA ARG A 83 -17.98 13.67 37.12
C ARG A 83 -19.22 14.43 36.61
N GLU A 84 -19.04 15.50 35.84
CA GLU A 84 -20.17 16.32 35.37
C GLU A 84 -20.60 16.10 33.92
N ASN A 85 -19.80 15.40 33.10
CA ASN A 85 -20.23 15.00 31.76
C ASN A 85 -20.63 13.52 31.73
N GLY A 86 -21.75 13.25 32.40
CA GLY A 86 -22.46 11.99 32.32
C GLY A 86 -22.74 11.64 30.85
N THR A 87 -22.40 10.37 30.53
CA THR A 87 -22.95 9.61 29.41
C THR A 87 -23.32 10.45 28.19
N CYS A 88 -22.33 10.92 27.46
CA CYS A 88 -22.56 11.35 26.10
C CYS A 88 -22.85 10.10 25.26
N GLY A 89 -24.13 9.77 25.12
CA GLY A 89 -24.68 8.86 24.14
C GLY A 89 -24.59 9.45 22.72
N ILE A 90 -23.49 10.11 22.41
CA ILE A 90 -23.09 10.37 21.05
C ILE A 90 -22.52 9.03 20.58
N GLU A 91 -23.30 8.32 19.76
CA GLU A 91 -22.74 7.37 18.82
C GLU A 91 -21.67 8.14 18.03
N CYS A 92 -20.47 8.23 18.57
CA CYS A 92 -19.29 8.52 17.79
C CYS A 92 -19.22 7.40 16.78
N HIS A 93 -19.83 7.60 15.61
CA HIS A 93 -19.39 6.93 14.42
C HIS A 93 -17.91 7.30 14.27
N LYS A 94 -17.03 6.54 14.98
CA LYS A 94 -15.60 6.58 14.74
C LYS A 94 -15.44 6.19 13.29
N SER A 95 -15.48 7.19 12.41
CA SER A 95 -15.19 6.96 11.00
C SER A 95 -13.86 6.24 10.98
N LYS A 96 -13.85 5.05 10.38
CA LYS A 96 -12.63 4.22 10.36
C LYS A 96 -11.51 5.08 9.80
N SER A 97 -10.35 5.07 10.41
CA SER A 97 -9.20 5.89 9.97
C SER A 97 -8.95 5.83 8.46
N ARG A 98 -9.28 4.69 7.83
CA ARG A 98 -9.23 4.50 6.38
C ARG A 98 -10.24 5.33 5.59
N ASP A 99 -11.42 5.58 6.17
CA ASP A 99 -12.46 6.38 5.51
C ASP A 99 -12.09 7.87 5.56
N VAL A 100 -11.45 8.31 6.65
CA VAL A 100 -10.93 9.68 6.78
C VAL A 100 -9.81 9.93 5.77
N VAL A 101 -8.81 9.04 5.70
CA VAL A 101 -7.74 9.15 4.68
C VAL A 101 -8.32 9.05 3.28
N GLY A 102 -9.29 8.15 3.06
CA GLY A 102 -9.92 7.98 1.75
C GLY A 102 -10.63 9.25 1.27
N ALA A 103 -11.32 9.96 2.16
CA ALA A 103 -12.04 11.19 1.83
C ALA A 103 -11.11 12.29 1.30
N GLU A 104 -9.84 12.35 1.73
CA GLU A 104 -8.85 13.31 1.24
C GLU A 104 -8.50 13.09 -0.24
N TYR A 105 -8.66 11.86 -0.75
CA TYR A 105 -8.28 11.43 -2.11
C TYR A 105 -9.47 10.95 -2.95
N ASP A 106 -10.69 11.22 -2.52
CA ASP A 106 -11.94 10.76 -3.17
C ASP A 106 -12.00 9.22 -3.29
N LEU A 107 -11.50 8.52 -2.27
CA LEU A 107 -11.47 7.06 -2.18
C LEU A 107 -12.35 6.55 -1.06
N LYS A 108 -12.95 5.37 -1.28
CA LYS A 108 -13.62 4.61 -0.22
C LYS A 108 -12.57 3.92 0.66
N GLY A 109 -12.82 3.75 1.95
CA GLY A 109 -11.90 3.10 2.89
C GLY A 109 -11.46 1.68 2.47
N ARG A 110 -12.28 0.95 1.67
CA ARG A 110 -11.88 -0.32 1.08
C ARG A 110 -10.78 -0.17 0.03
N ALA A 111 -10.85 0.87 -0.80
CA ALA A 111 -9.79 1.16 -1.77
C ALA A 111 -8.48 1.53 -1.07
N VAL A 112 -8.55 2.35 0.00
CA VAL A 112 -7.40 2.64 0.85
C VAL A 112 -6.79 1.36 1.42
N ALA A 113 -7.62 0.44 1.95
CA ALA A 113 -7.15 -0.85 2.45
C ALA A 113 -6.42 -1.68 1.38
N ASN A 114 -6.92 -1.68 0.15
CA ASN A 114 -6.27 -2.37 -0.98
C ASN A 114 -4.90 -1.76 -1.29
N TYR A 115 -4.79 -0.44 -1.35
CA TYR A 115 -3.51 0.23 -1.58
C TYR A 115 -2.51 0.00 -0.45
N LEU A 116 -2.96 0.02 0.82
CA LEU A 116 -2.11 -0.33 1.95
C LEU A 116 -1.54 -1.75 1.82
N ARG A 117 -2.34 -2.69 1.32
CA ARG A 117 -1.86 -4.07 1.05
C ARG A 117 -0.87 -4.12 -0.11
N ILE A 118 -1.07 -3.34 -1.17
CA ILE A 118 -0.12 -3.25 -2.29
C ILE A 118 1.25 -2.76 -1.81
N ASN A 119 1.30 -1.93 -0.78
CA ASN A 119 2.57 -1.46 -0.23
C ASN A 119 3.43 -2.58 0.37
N GLU A 120 2.82 -3.70 0.77
CA GLU A 120 3.50 -4.90 1.28
C GLU A 120 4.11 -5.79 0.18
N LEU A 121 3.90 -5.47 -1.09
CA LEU A 121 4.50 -6.20 -2.20
C LEU A 121 5.99 -5.87 -2.34
N ILE A 122 6.77 -6.84 -2.82
CA ILE A 122 8.15 -6.62 -3.25
C ILE A 122 8.21 -5.69 -4.47
N THR A 123 9.34 -5.02 -4.64
CA THR A 123 9.52 -4.04 -5.73
C THR A 123 9.26 -4.60 -7.14
N PRO A 124 9.68 -5.81 -7.52
CA PRO A 124 9.38 -6.38 -8.82
C PRO A 124 7.87 -6.49 -9.08
N LEU A 125 7.09 -7.01 -8.12
CA LEU A 125 5.64 -7.13 -8.27
C LEU A 125 4.93 -5.77 -8.29
N LYS A 126 5.46 -4.74 -7.59
CA LYS A 126 4.97 -3.36 -7.70
C LYS A 126 5.14 -2.80 -9.12
N ARG A 127 6.27 -3.10 -9.77
CA ARG A 127 6.49 -2.68 -11.17
C ARG A 127 5.49 -3.34 -12.12
N ARG A 128 5.24 -4.62 -11.97
CA ARG A 128 4.25 -5.34 -12.81
C ARG A 128 2.84 -4.78 -12.69
N ILE A 129 2.43 -4.33 -11.50
CA ILE A 129 1.13 -3.69 -11.33
C ILE A 129 1.11 -2.28 -11.95
N ASP A 130 2.21 -1.57 -11.89
CA ASP A 130 2.36 -0.25 -12.55
C ASP A 130 2.33 -0.38 -14.07
N ASP A 131 2.87 -1.48 -14.62
CA ASP A 131 2.81 -1.85 -16.03
C ASP A 131 1.46 -2.48 -16.45
N ALA A 132 0.50 -2.54 -15.52
CA ALA A 132 -0.84 -3.10 -15.72
C ALA A 132 -0.87 -4.59 -16.16
N GLU A 133 0.16 -5.38 -15.83
CA GLU A 133 0.19 -6.82 -16.13
C GLU A 133 -0.92 -7.58 -15.41
N PHE A 134 -1.35 -7.11 -14.24
CA PHE A 134 -2.48 -7.68 -13.51
C PHE A 134 -3.25 -6.61 -12.70
N PRO A 135 -4.54 -6.86 -12.41
CA PRO A 135 -5.38 -5.89 -11.72
C PRO A 135 -5.03 -5.78 -10.23
N ILE A 136 -5.42 -4.65 -9.62
CA ILE A 136 -5.25 -4.36 -8.19
C ILE A 136 -5.72 -5.51 -7.28
N VAL A 137 -6.82 -6.18 -7.62
CA VAL A 137 -7.37 -7.30 -6.83
C VAL A 137 -6.38 -8.46 -6.74
N VAL A 138 -5.71 -8.79 -7.84
CA VAL A 138 -4.66 -9.81 -7.90
C VAL A 138 -3.48 -9.41 -7.03
N ALA A 139 -3.01 -8.17 -7.14
CA ALA A 139 -1.91 -7.62 -6.34
C ALA A 139 -2.20 -7.70 -4.83
N VAL A 140 -3.42 -7.36 -4.43
CA VAL A 140 -3.86 -7.50 -3.03
C VAL A 140 -3.80 -8.95 -2.54
N GLN A 141 -4.16 -9.91 -3.39
CA GLN A 141 -4.05 -11.33 -3.00
C GLN A 141 -2.58 -11.76 -2.89
N LEU A 142 -1.71 -11.35 -3.83
CA LEU A 142 -0.28 -11.63 -3.79
C LEU A 142 0.41 -11.04 -2.56
N SER A 143 -0.06 -9.90 -2.05
CA SER A 143 0.50 -9.27 -0.85
C SER A 143 0.30 -10.06 0.45
N TYR A 144 -0.47 -11.14 0.44
CA TYR A 144 -0.61 -12.05 1.59
C TYR A 144 0.45 -13.16 1.61
N LEU A 145 1.18 -13.33 0.52
CA LEU A 145 2.30 -14.26 0.44
C LEU A 145 3.50 -13.71 1.22
N THR A 146 4.35 -14.59 1.72
CA THR A 146 5.64 -14.20 2.30
C THR A 146 6.53 -13.57 1.23
N GLU A 147 7.51 -12.76 1.64
CA GLU A 147 8.44 -12.12 0.71
C GLU A 147 9.17 -13.12 -0.20
N GLN A 148 9.57 -14.27 0.37
CA GLN A 148 10.19 -15.37 -0.40
C GLN A 148 9.23 -15.95 -1.44
N GLU A 149 7.98 -16.16 -1.08
CA GLU A 149 6.97 -16.68 -2.00
C GLU A 149 6.59 -15.65 -3.08
N GLN A 150 6.56 -14.37 -2.74
CA GLN A 150 6.39 -13.29 -3.71
C GLN A 150 7.52 -13.30 -4.73
N GLN A 151 8.77 -13.53 -4.28
CA GLN A 151 9.92 -13.65 -5.17
C GLN A 151 9.79 -14.86 -6.09
N MET A 152 9.40 -16.05 -5.56
CA MET A 152 9.14 -17.24 -6.39
C MET A 152 8.09 -16.97 -7.47
N VAL A 153 7.03 -16.25 -7.14
CA VAL A 153 6.00 -15.87 -8.12
C VAL A 153 6.59 -14.96 -9.19
N ASP A 154 7.38 -13.97 -8.82
CA ASP A 154 8.01 -13.06 -9.77
C ASP A 154 9.01 -13.77 -10.68
N ASP A 155 9.81 -14.70 -10.14
CA ASP A 155 10.77 -15.50 -10.89
C ASP A 155 10.05 -16.33 -11.96
N VAL A 156 8.99 -17.06 -11.59
CA VAL A 156 8.19 -17.86 -12.54
C VAL A 156 7.53 -16.98 -13.61
N LEU A 157 7.04 -15.79 -13.23
CA LEU A 157 6.45 -14.85 -14.20
C LEU A 157 7.51 -14.23 -15.12
N SER A 158 8.75 -14.14 -14.69
CA SER A 158 9.86 -13.62 -15.50
C SER A 158 10.37 -14.65 -16.49
N GLU A 159 10.32 -15.93 -16.14
CA GLU A 159 10.72 -17.05 -17.01
C GLU A 159 9.63 -17.42 -18.03
N SER A 160 8.37 -17.16 -17.72
CA SER A 160 7.22 -17.60 -18.51
C SER A 160 6.14 -16.51 -18.59
N GLU A 161 5.58 -16.31 -19.78
CA GLU A 161 4.49 -15.33 -20.01
C GLU A 161 3.12 -15.83 -19.49
N TYR A 162 3.06 -16.29 -18.24
CA TYR A 162 1.81 -16.75 -17.67
C TYR A 162 0.90 -15.56 -17.30
N LYS A 163 -0.35 -15.62 -17.71
CA LYS A 163 -1.36 -14.65 -17.26
C LYS A 163 -1.84 -14.99 -15.86
N VAL A 164 -1.69 -14.02 -14.95
CA VAL A 164 -2.16 -14.11 -13.58
C VAL A 164 -3.61 -13.65 -13.52
N ASN A 165 -4.48 -14.48 -12.97
CA ASN A 165 -5.87 -14.16 -12.74
C ASN A 165 -6.25 -14.42 -11.26
N GLU A 166 -7.43 -13.93 -10.85
CA GLU A 166 -7.89 -14.02 -9.47
C GLU A 166 -7.95 -15.47 -8.96
N GLY A 167 -8.41 -16.41 -9.78
CA GLY A 167 -8.49 -17.83 -9.39
C GLY A 167 -7.14 -18.47 -9.09
N LYS A 168 -6.12 -18.16 -9.90
CA LYS A 168 -4.74 -18.66 -9.66
C LYS A 168 -4.15 -18.08 -8.38
N VAL A 169 -4.38 -16.80 -8.12
CA VAL A 169 -3.80 -16.13 -6.95
C VAL A 169 -4.48 -16.58 -5.65
N VAL A 170 -5.77 -16.85 -5.69
CA VAL A 170 -6.48 -17.47 -4.54
C VAL A 170 -5.85 -18.82 -4.20
N LEU A 171 -5.55 -19.65 -5.20
CA LEU A 171 -4.85 -20.92 -5.00
C LEU A 171 -3.44 -20.71 -4.40
N LEU A 172 -2.65 -19.77 -4.95
CA LEU A 172 -1.35 -19.45 -4.39
C LEU A 172 -1.46 -19.07 -2.91
N ARG A 173 -2.46 -18.25 -2.56
CA ARG A 173 -2.71 -17.84 -1.18
C ARG A 173 -3.11 -19.01 -0.26
N GLU A 174 -3.89 -19.98 -0.74
CA GLU A 174 -4.24 -21.17 0.04
C GLU A 174 -3.01 -22.01 0.43
N TYR A 175 -1.95 -21.93 -0.37
CA TYR A 175 -0.69 -22.62 -0.12
C TYR A 175 0.37 -21.74 0.53
N THR A 176 0.03 -20.55 1.04
CA THR A 176 0.98 -19.68 1.75
C THR A 176 1.72 -20.44 2.85
N GLY A 177 3.03 -20.29 2.90
CA GLY A 177 3.93 -21.00 3.82
C GLY A 177 4.32 -22.42 3.36
N LYS A 178 3.80 -22.89 2.22
CA LYS A 178 4.07 -24.23 1.64
C LYS A 178 4.31 -24.19 0.12
N LEU A 179 4.48 -23.00 -0.44
CA LEU A 179 4.76 -22.84 -1.86
C LEU A 179 6.16 -23.31 -2.17
N THR A 180 6.27 -24.08 -3.26
CA THR A 180 7.54 -24.45 -3.90
C THR A 180 7.55 -23.90 -5.32
N PRO A 181 8.73 -23.68 -5.93
CA PRO A 181 8.80 -23.19 -7.31
C PRO A 181 7.97 -24.04 -8.29
N GLU A 182 8.04 -25.37 -8.19
CA GLU A 182 7.30 -26.28 -9.08
C GLU A 182 5.79 -26.14 -8.88
N ARG A 183 5.33 -25.99 -7.63
CA ARG A 183 3.90 -25.79 -7.34
C ARG A 183 3.40 -24.44 -7.82
N THR A 184 4.23 -23.41 -7.66
CA THR A 184 3.94 -22.07 -8.17
C THR A 184 3.76 -22.08 -9.68
N GLU A 185 4.65 -22.76 -10.39
CA GLU A 185 4.57 -22.94 -11.83
C GLU A 185 3.32 -23.73 -12.24
N GLN A 186 3.00 -24.84 -11.58
CA GLN A 186 1.78 -25.63 -11.86
C GLN A 186 0.50 -24.80 -11.68
N ILE A 187 0.42 -23.94 -10.67
CA ILE A 187 -0.71 -23.06 -10.44
C ILE A 187 -0.77 -21.98 -11.52
N LEU A 188 0.37 -21.35 -11.84
CA LEU A 188 0.45 -20.26 -12.82
C LEU A 188 0.25 -20.75 -14.27
N SER A 189 0.70 -21.95 -14.62
CA SER A 189 0.41 -22.59 -15.91
C SER A 189 -1.06 -23.01 -16.04
N GLY A 190 -1.74 -23.23 -14.91
CA GLY A 190 -3.12 -23.71 -14.87
C GLY A 190 -3.24 -25.24 -14.93
N GLU A 191 -2.13 -25.97 -14.82
CA GLU A 191 -2.14 -27.45 -14.79
C GLU A 191 -2.74 -27.99 -13.50
N PHE A 192 -2.64 -27.25 -12.41
CA PHE A 192 -3.17 -27.59 -11.10
C PHE A 192 -4.72 -27.83 -11.10
N ASN A 193 -5.46 -27.18 -11.99
CA ASN A 193 -6.92 -27.31 -12.11
C ASN A 193 -7.37 -28.25 -13.23
N ARG A 194 -6.46 -28.91 -13.94
CA ARG A 194 -6.85 -29.90 -14.95
C ARG A 194 -7.40 -31.14 -14.27
N LYS A 195 -8.73 -31.32 -14.33
CA LYS A 195 -9.35 -32.60 -13.99
C LYS A 195 -8.67 -33.71 -14.83
N PRO A 196 -8.31 -34.85 -14.22
CA PRO A 196 -7.73 -35.96 -14.98
C PRO A 196 -8.69 -36.30 -16.13
N LYS A 197 -8.14 -36.33 -17.37
CA LYS A 197 -8.93 -36.83 -18.52
C LYS A 197 -9.42 -38.21 -18.17
N LYS A 198 -10.74 -38.43 -18.14
CA LYS A 198 -11.30 -39.78 -18.07
C LYS A 198 -10.73 -40.52 -19.26
N SER A 199 -9.89 -41.54 -19.02
CA SER A 199 -9.50 -42.51 -20.02
C SER A 199 -10.73 -43.23 -20.47
N THR A 200 -11.04 -43.07 -21.75
CA THR A 200 -12.07 -43.86 -22.45
C THR A 200 -11.56 -45.28 -22.66
#